data_a9b494ff162d4034b875333a253a7ded
#
_entry.id   a9b494ff162d4034b875333a253a7ded
#
_cell.length_a   1.000
_cell.length_b   1.000
_cell.length_c   1.000
_cell.angle_alpha   90.00
_cell.angle_beta   90.00
_cell.angle_gamma   90.00
#
_symmetry.space_group_name_H-M   'P 1'
#
loop_
_entity.id
_entity.type
_entity.pdbx_description
1 polymer ?
#
loop_
_entity_poly.entity_id
_entity_poly.type
_entity_poly.pdbx_seq_one_letter_code
_entity_poly.pdbx_strand_id
1 'polypeptide(L)'
;MIAASLSLITSFSAVAGIGGVNVQSNLGEPFSGSIVVTGQEAKAVLQNGASVSGNGISGTVAPHGDGNAIIRLRSNSVVNDPILTFTVRAGNQTRQYTAMINPSHYRPNPSQARSNRDTRKAVELKPQQQHHAVANDDVEIQQETREATPRTEKTYA
;
A
#
# COMPACT_ATOMS: atom_id res chain seq x y z
N MET A 1 44.45 16.36 -36.12
CA MET A 1 43.15 15.68 -35.91
C MET A 1 42.87 15.71 -34.45
N ILE A 2 41.92 16.54 -34.00
CA ILE A 2 41.55 16.69 -32.59
C ILE A 2 40.21 15.94 -32.43
N ALA A 3 40.24 14.82 -31.73
CA ALA A 3 39.03 14.08 -31.41
C ALA A 3 38.34 14.71 -30.20
N ALA A 4 37.19 15.34 -30.41
CA ALA A 4 36.36 15.87 -29.36
C ALA A 4 35.48 14.74 -28.80
N SER A 5 35.79 14.29 -27.55
CA SER A 5 34.99 13.33 -26.81
C SER A 5 33.74 14.03 -26.24
N LEU A 6 32.60 13.73 -26.78
CA LEU A 6 31.31 14.22 -26.27
C LEU A 6 30.86 13.31 -25.09
N SER A 7 31.10 13.78 -23.85
CA SER A 7 30.61 13.10 -22.65
C SER A 7 29.11 13.34 -22.47
N LEU A 8 28.30 12.34 -22.70
CA LEU A 8 26.87 12.34 -22.41
C LEU A 8 26.66 12.23 -20.89
N ILE A 9 26.37 13.34 -20.23
CA ILE A 9 25.97 13.36 -18.81
C ILE A 9 24.49 13.01 -18.76
N THR A 10 24.16 11.76 -18.46
CA THR A 10 22.77 11.35 -18.14
C THR A 10 22.41 11.89 -16.76
N SER A 11 21.67 12.98 -16.71
CA SER A 11 21.09 13.49 -15.47
C SER A 11 19.98 12.56 -14.99
N PHE A 12 20.27 11.77 -13.96
CA PHE A 12 19.22 11.07 -13.21
C PHE A 12 18.39 12.11 -12.47
N SER A 13 17.19 12.39 -12.97
CA SER A 13 16.21 13.18 -12.23
C SER A 13 15.80 12.38 -10.99
N ALA A 14 16.33 12.73 -9.81
CA ALA A 14 15.83 12.22 -8.55
C ALA A 14 14.34 12.60 -8.47
N VAL A 15 13.46 11.61 -8.45
CA VAL A 15 12.01 11.82 -8.25
C VAL A 15 11.82 12.32 -6.82
N ALA A 16 11.85 13.62 -6.68
CA ALA A 16 11.55 14.35 -5.46
C ALA A 16 10.03 14.48 -5.36
N GLY A 17 9.46 14.33 -4.19
CA GLY A 17 8.01 14.41 -4.09
C GLY A 17 7.48 14.24 -2.67
N ILE A 18 6.16 14.22 -2.59
CA ILE A 18 5.42 13.99 -1.36
C ILE A 18 5.31 12.47 -1.14
N GLY A 19 5.82 11.98 -0.01
CA GLY A 19 5.81 10.57 0.37
C GLY A 19 4.44 10.02 0.77
N GLY A 20 4.41 8.81 1.31
CA GLY A 20 3.22 8.19 1.90
C GLY A 20 2.87 8.79 3.28
N VAL A 21 1.62 8.62 3.70
CA VAL A 21 1.20 8.97 5.06
C VAL A 21 1.57 7.85 6.03
N ASN A 22 2.20 8.22 7.14
CA ASN A 22 2.43 7.34 8.28
C ASN A 22 1.45 7.72 9.39
N VAL A 23 0.50 6.83 9.69
CA VAL A 23 -0.53 7.02 10.72
C VAL A 23 0.02 6.57 12.07
N GLN A 24 -0.16 7.38 13.11
CA GLN A 24 0.37 7.15 14.45
C GLN A 24 -0.73 7.05 15.53
N SER A 25 -1.95 7.54 15.22
CA SER A 25 -3.11 7.46 16.11
C SER A 25 -3.98 6.25 15.84
N ASN A 26 -4.81 5.91 16.83
CA ASN A 26 -5.83 4.87 16.73
C ASN A 26 -7.23 5.48 16.66
N LEU A 27 -8.23 4.62 16.33
CA LEU A 27 -9.63 5.01 16.39
C LEU A 27 -10.03 5.46 17.82
N GLY A 28 -10.85 6.49 17.89
CA GLY A 28 -11.24 7.07 19.17
C GLY A 28 -10.26 8.10 19.73
N GLU A 29 -9.17 8.41 18.98
CA GLU A 29 -8.20 9.43 19.33
C GLU A 29 -8.19 10.56 18.27
N PRO A 30 -7.69 11.77 18.59
CA PRO A 30 -7.38 12.75 17.56
C PRO A 30 -6.38 12.19 16.57
N PHE A 31 -6.60 12.42 15.28
CA PHE A 31 -5.68 11.96 14.25
C PHE A 31 -4.28 12.52 14.44
N SER A 32 -3.30 11.65 14.37
CA SER A 32 -1.88 11.99 14.34
C SER A 32 -1.19 11.19 13.26
N GLY A 33 -0.40 11.86 12.43
CA GLY A 33 0.36 11.22 11.37
C GLY A 33 1.45 12.12 10.82
N SER A 34 2.22 11.57 9.88
CA SER A 34 3.30 12.32 9.25
C SER A 34 3.49 11.91 7.78
N ILE A 35 3.99 12.85 6.99
CA ILE A 35 4.37 12.67 5.60
C ILE A 35 5.77 13.25 5.41
N VAL A 36 6.67 12.45 4.81
CA VAL A 36 8.01 12.93 4.45
C VAL A 36 7.96 13.52 3.05
N VAL A 37 8.55 14.68 2.88
CA VAL A 37 8.68 15.38 1.60
C VAL A 37 10.15 15.47 1.26
N THR A 38 10.51 15.16 0.03
CA THR A 38 11.90 15.08 -0.43
C THR A 38 12.16 16.02 -1.62
N GLY A 39 13.44 16.33 -1.83
CA GLY A 39 13.89 17.08 -2.99
C GLY A 39 13.47 18.54 -3.04
N GLN A 40 13.04 19.02 -4.20
CA GLN A 40 12.67 20.42 -4.40
C GLN A 40 11.41 20.81 -3.64
N GLU A 41 10.44 19.92 -3.54
CA GLU A 41 9.22 20.11 -2.76
C GLU A 41 9.52 20.28 -1.28
N ALA A 42 10.53 19.58 -0.74
CA ALA A 42 10.96 19.78 0.65
C ALA A 42 11.45 21.22 0.90
N LYS A 43 12.26 21.76 0.00
CA LYS A 43 12.72 23.15 0.08
C LYS A 43 11.54 24.12 -0.02
N ALA A 44 10.61 23.86 -0.94
CA ALA A 44 9.43 24.71 -1.12
C ALA A 44 8.52 24.72 0.12
N VAL A 45 8.27 23.57 0.75
CA VAL A 45 7.44 23.51 1.94
C VAL A 45 8.12 24.07 3.20
N LEU A 46 9.44 24.00 3.29
CA LEU A 46 10.19 24.63 4.38
C LEU A 46 10.14 26.15 4.32
N GLN A 47 10.05 26.72 3.13
CA GLN A 47 9.94 28.16 2.89
C GLN A 47 8.51 28.67 2.98
N ASN A 48 7.57 27.97 2.37
CA ASN A 48 6.19 28.45 2.13
C ASN A 48 5.14 27.67 2.96
N GLY A 49 5.54 26.62 3.67
CA GLY A 49 4.62 25.74 4.37
C GLY A 49 3.94 24.74 3.46
N ALA A 50 3.04 23.96 4.03
CA ALA A 50 2.16 23.02 3.35
C ALA A 50 0.71 23.31 3.73
N SER A 51 -0.20 23.09 2.78
CA SER A 51 -1.64 23.22 3.02
C SER A 51 -2.27 21.84 3.11
N VAL A 52 -3.09 21.63 4.13
CA VAL A 52 -3.85 20.38 4.34
C VAL A 52 -5.33 20.73 4.38
N SER A 53 -6.15 19.98 3.65
CA SER A 53 -7.59 20.16 3.60
C SER A 53 -8.34 18.84 3.71
N GLY A 54 -9.44 18.82 4.44
CA GLY A 54 -10.29 17.67 4.68
C GLY A 54 -10.26 17.20 6.14
N ASN A 55 -11.43 16.82 6.64
CA ASN A 55 -11.67 16.20 7.96
C ASN A 55 -11.07 16.93 9.18
N GLY A 56 -10.97 18.26 9.12
CA GLY A 56 -10.43 19.04 10.24
C GLY A 56 -8.95 18.76 10.56
N ILE A 57 -8.21 18.24 9.58
CA ILE A 57 -6.77 17.97 9.75
C ILE A 57 -5.97 19.23 9.45
N SER A 58 -5.04 19.54 10.29
CA SER A 58 -4.01 20.57 10.11
C SER A 58 -2.63 19.94 9.93
N GLY A 59 -1.75 20.67 9.23
CA GLY A 59 -0.37 20.24 8.98
C GLY A 59 0.63 21.27 9.49
N THR A 60 1.70 20.81 10.13
CA THR A 60 2.86 21.60 10.51
C THR A 60 4.11 21.08 9.86
N VAL A 61 4.86 21.94 9.18
CA VAL A 61 6.12 21.58 8.51
C VAL A 61 7.30 21.73 9.46
N ALA A 62 8.21 20.76 9.43
CA ALA A 62 9.48 20.83 10.13
C ALA A 62 10.61 20.23 9.26
N PRO A 63 11.86 20.66 9.46
CA PRO A 63 13.02 20.03 8.84
C PRO A 63 13.13 18.56 9.24
N HIS A 64 13.57 17.71 8.31
CA HIS A 64 13.76 16.29 8.52
C HIS A 64 15.00 15.83 7.74
N GLY A 65 16.07 15.50 8.43
CA GLY A 65 17.36 15.03 7.90
C GLY A 65 17.62 15.18 6.39
N ASP A 66 18.86 15.32 5.99
CA ASP A 66 19.31 15.30 4.58
C ASP A 66 18.61 16.30 3.63
N GLY A 67 18.17 17.45 4.15
CA GLY A 67 17.46 18.47 3.35
C GLY A 67 16.02 18.12 3.02
N ASN A 68 15.45 17.12 3.65
CA ASN A 68 14.04 16.75 3.55
C ASN A 68 13.18 17.56 4.52
N ALA A 69 11.87 17.49 4.35
CA ALA A 69 10.88 18.07 5.25
C ALA A 69 9.91 16.99 5.74
N ILE A 70 9.34 17.18 6.91
CA ILE A 70 8.26 16.36 7.45
C ILE A 70 7.03 17.24 7.68
N ILE A 71 5.89 16.80 7.17
CA ILE A 71 4.60 17.42 7.46
C ILE A 71 3.96 16.58 8.57
N ARG A 72 3.82 17.16 9.75
CA ARG A 72 3.11 16.55 10.87
C ARG A 72 1.64 16.89 10.79
N LEU A 73 0.79 15.87 10.79
CA LEU A 73 -0.65 15.99 10.63
C LEU A 73 -1.34 15.78 11.98
N ARG A 74 -2.31 16.62 12.30
CA ARG A 74 -3.13 16.48 13.50
C ARG A 74 -4.55 16.93 13.23
N SER A 75 -5.53 16.24 13.84
CA SER A 75 -6.90 16.77 13.98
C SER A 75 -7.15 17.27 15.38
N ASN A 76 -8.06 18.25 15.51
CA ASN A 76 -8.50 18.74 16.81
C ASN A 76 -9.62 17.88 17.41
N SER A 77 -10.28 17.06 16.59
CA SER A 77 -11.38 16.19 16.99
C SER A 77 -10.97 14.74 16.93
N VAL A 78 -11.61 13.95 17.76
CA VAL A 78 -11.52 12.47 17.76
C VAL A 78 -11.99 11.92 16.43
N VAL A 79 -11.29 10.91 15.91
CA VAL A 79 -11.66 10.23 14.66
C VAL A 79 -12.28 8.87 14.99
N ASN A 80 -13.55 8.71 14.59
CA ASN A 80 -14.28 7.46 14.80
C ASN A 80 -14.42 6.64 13.51
N ASP A 81 -14.10 7.23 12.36
CA ASP A 81 -14.13 6.52 11.08
C ASP A 81 -12.79 5.81 10.81
N PRO A 82 -12.79 4.53 10.43
CA PRO A 82 -11.57 3.78 10.17
C PRO A 82 -10.86 4.23 8.89
N ILE A 83 -11.54 4.99 8.03
CA ILE A 83 -11.00 5.51 6.77
C ILE A 83 -11.10 7.03 6.78
N LEU A 84 -9.96 7.69 6.63
CA LEU A 84 -9.86 9.13 6.62
C LEU A 84 -9.25 9.62 5.30
N THR A 85 -9.96 10.48 4.57
CA THR A 85 -9.48 11.05 3.31
C THR A 85 -9.20 12.53 3.46
N PHE A 86 -8.02 12.97 3.03
CA PHE A 86 -7.60 14.37 3.04
C PHE A 86 -6.64 14.67 1.89
N THR A 87 -6.48 15.94 1.59
CA THR A 87 -5.59 16.42 0.51
C THR A 87 -4.48 17.25 1.10
N VAL A 88 -3.25 17.00 0.65
CA VAL A 88 -2.06 17.76 1.02
C VAL A 88 -1.49 18.44 -0.23
N ARG A 89 -1.25 19.74 -0.13
CA ARG A 89 -0.52 20.52 -1.12
C ARG A 89 0.83 20.91 -0.54
N ALA A 90 1.90 20.53 -1.22
CA ALA A 90 3.28 20.80 -0.85
C ALA A 90 4.04 21.31 -2.06
N GLY A 91 4.43 22.59 -2.02
CA GLY A 91 5.01 23.26 -3.19
C GLY A 91 4.04 23.26 -4.38
N ASN A 92 4.50 22.72 -5.50
CA ASN A 92 3.70 22.62 -6.74
C ASN A 92 2.88 21.31 -6.84
N GLN A 93 3.03 20.40 -5.87
CA GLN A 93 2.35 19.11 -5.89
C GLN A 93 1.12 19.12 -4.97
N THR A 94 0.07 18.48 -5.45
CA THR A 94 -1.14 18.21 -4.67
C THR A 94 -1.41 16.71 -4.68
N ARG A 95 -1.60 16.11 -3.51
CA ARG A 95 -1.85 14.68 -3.39
C ARG A 95 -2.99 14.40 -2.42
N GLN A 96 -3.90 13.54 -2.85
CA GLN A 96 -4.96 13.01 -1.98
C GLN A 96 -4.46 11.75 -1.26
N TYR A 97 -4.79 11.64 0.00
CA TYR A 97 -4.47 10.51 0.86
C TYR A 97 -5.73 9.86 1.40
N THR A 98 -5.68 8.55 1.47
CA THR A 98 -6.64 7.74 2.23
C THR A 98 -5.87 7.04 3.32
N ALA A 99 -6.07 7.42 4.57
CA ALA A 99 -5.45 6.84 5.74
C ALA A 99 -6.39 5.81 6.36
N MET A 100 -5.87 4.63 6.65
CA MET A 100 -6.57 3.61 7.43
C MET A 100 -6.11 3.71 8.88
N ILE A 101 -7.05 3.86 9.80
CA ILE A 101 -6.80 4.04 11.22
C ILE A 101 -7.11 2.74 11.94
N ASN A 102 -6.15 2.24 12.71
CA ASN A 102 -6.30 0.99 13.44
C ASN A 102 -7.26 1.14 14.63
N PRO A 103 -8.01 0.08 14.98
CA PRO A 103 -8.78 0.06 16.22
C PRO A 103 -7.88 0.26 17.45
N SER A 104 -8.40 0.93 18.49
CA SER A 104 -7.66 1.28 19.70
C SER A 104 -7.07 0.10 20.49
N HIS A 105 -7.57 -1.12 20.23
CA HIS A 105 -7.11 -2.35 20.88
C HIS A 105 -6.25 -3.24 19.96
N TYR A 106 -5.95 -2.79 18.74
CA TYR A 106 -5.08 -3.53 17.84
C TYR A 106 -3.62 -3.40 18.31
N ARG A 107 -3.17 -4.38 19.11
CA ARG A 107 -1.74 -4.62 19.33
C ARG A 107 -1.33 -5.72 18.34
N PRO A 108 -0.49 -5.44 17.34
CA PRO A 108 0.06 -6.50 16.50
C PRO A 108 0.83 -7.44 17.41
N ASN A 109 0.35 -8.69 17.52
CA ASN A 109 1.02 -9.70 18.33
C ASN A 109 2.32 -10.10 17.62
N PRO A 110 3.51 -9.78 18.18
CA PRO A 110 4.79 -10.10 17.55
C PRO A 110 5.00 -11.61 17.37
N SER A 111 4.23 -12.45 18.06
CA SER A 111 4.28 -13.90 17.91
C SER A 111 3.70 -14.40 16.59
N GLN A 112 2.73 -13.70 15.99
CA GLN A 112 2.15 -14.11 14.71
C GLN A 112 3.07 -13.79 13.51
N ALA A 113 3.93 -12.79 13.63
CA ALA A 113 4.92 -12.49 12.59
C ALA A 113 6.04 -13.54 12.49
N ARG A 114 6.29 -14.31 13.56
CA ARG A 114 7.29 -15.38 13.58
C ARG A 114 6.72 -16.69 13.06
N SER A 115 5.45 -17.00 13.32
CA SER A 115 4.78 -18.23 12.88
C SER A 115 4.73 -18.35 11.34
N ASN A 116 4.54 -17.24 10.62
CA ASN A 116 4.51 -17.27 9.15
C ASN A 116 5.90 -17.44 8.49
N ARG A 117 7.00 -17.24 9.24
CA ARG A 117 8.36 -17.53 8.72
C ARG A 117 8.74 -18.99 8.88
N ASP A 118 8.31 -19.63 9.95
CA ASP A 118 8.64 -21.03 10.21
C ASP A 118 7.82 -21.97 9.33
N THR A 119 6.58 -21.61 9.00
CA THR A 119 5.73 -22.42 8.09
C THR A 119 6.24 -22.39 6.64
N ARG A 120 6.88 -21.30 6.19
CA ARG A 120 7.48 -21.24 4.85
C ARG A 120 8.79 -22.02 4.71
N LYS A 121 9.50 -22.25 5.83
CA LYS A 121 10.77 -22.99 5.84
C LYS A 121 10.56 -24.51 5.95
N ALA A 122 9.39 -24.96 6.39
CA ALA A 122 9.06 -26.38 6.57
C ALA A 122 8.50 -27.04 5.29
N VAL A 123 8.16 -26.29 4.26
CA VAL A 123 7.58 -26.84 3.00
C VAL A 123 8.65 -27.19 1.96
N GLU A 124 9.93 -26.81 2.15
CA GLU A 124 10.97 -26.96 1.13
C GLU A 124 11.88 -28.19 1.27
N LEU A 125 11.56 -29.15 2.13
CA LEU A 125 12.36 -30.36 2.27
C LEU A 125 11.51 -31.61 2.49
N LYS A 126 10.85 -32.10 1.43
CA LYS A 126 10.47 -33.51 1.30
C LYS A 126 10.82 -34.01 -0.09
N PRO A 127 11.81 -34.91 -0.21
CA PRO A 127 12.03 -35.64 -1.46
C PRO A 127 10.88 -36.62 -1.71
N GLN A 128 10.29 -36.55 -2.88
CA GLN A 128 9.37 -37.57 -3.37
C GLN A 128 10.15 -38.87 -3.59
N GLN A 129 9.88 -39.87 -2.78
CA GLN A 129 10.21 -41.24 -3.12
C GLN A 129 9.11 -41.79 -4.02
N GLN A 130 9.54 -42.11 -5.24
CA GLN A 130 8.80 -42.91 -6.20
C GLN A 130 8.65 -44.32 -5.65
N HIS A 131 7.42 -44.79 -5.52
CA HIS A 131 7.11 -46.21 -5.51
C HIS A 131 6.30 -46.53 -6.76
N HIS A 132 7.00 -47.22 -7.69
CA HIS A 132 6.37 -48.06 -8.69
C HIS A 132 5.69 -49.24 -7.99
N ALA A 133 4.41 -49.44 -8.28
CA ALA A 133 3.79 -50.73 -8.21
C ALA A 133 2.73 -50.82 -9.30
N VAL A 134 2.96 -51.77 -10.18
CA VAL A 134 2.11 -52.24 -11.27
C VAL A 134 1.01 -53.13 -10.69
N ALA A 135 -0.21 -53.02 -11.18
CA ALA A 135 -1.12 -54.11 -11.50
C ALA A 135 -2.52 -53.60 -11.85
N ASN A 136 -2.86 -53.83 -13.05
CA ASN A 136 -4.08 -54.27 -13.70
C ASN A 136 -5.34 -54.44 -12.83
N ASP A 137 -6.48 -53.92 -13.27
CA ASP A 137 -7.55 -54.63 -13.95
C ASP A 137 -8.80 -53.75 -14.09
N ASP A 138 -9.27 -53.73 -15.28
CA ASP A 138 -10.62 -53.86 -15.86
C ASP A 138 -11.87 -53.09 -15.30
N VAL A 139 -12.64 -52.63 -16.33
CA VAL A 139 -14.12 -52.54 -16.39
C VAL A 139 -14.73 -51.26 -15.82
N GLU A 140 -15.41 -50.44 -16.51
CA GLU A 140 -16.58 -50.53 -17.38
C GLU A 140 -17.09 -49.10 -17.71
N ILE A 141 -17.49 -48.94 -18.94
CA ILE A 141 -18.08 -47.76 -19.53
C ILE A 141 -19.55 -47.67 -19.11
N GLN A 142 -19.98 -46.54 -18.59
CA GLN A 142 -21.37 -46.16 -18.76
C GLN A 142 -21.50 -44.66 -19.07
N GLN A 143 -21.85 -44.45 -20.36
CA GLN A 143 -22.44 -43.22 -20.84
C GLN A 143 -23.81 -43.04 -20.21
N GLU A 144 -24.11 -41.90 -19.69
CA GLU A 144 -25.50 -41.46 -19.57
C GLU A 144 -25.65 -40.00 -20.03
N THR A 145 -26.24 -39.92 -21.18
CA THR A 145 -26.80 -38.78 -21.87
C THR A 145 -27.99 -38.23 -21.09
N ARG A 146 -28.02 -36.96 -20.77
CA ARG A 146 -29.24 -36.16 -20.48
C ARG A 146 -28.99 -34.74 -20.92
N GLU A 147 -29.39 -34.42 -22.11
CA GLU A 147 -30.66 -33.86 -22.56
C GLU A 147 -30.95 -32.43 -22.05
N ALA A 148 -30.81 -31.53 -23.03
CA ALA A 148 -31.12 -30.10 -22.93
C ALA A 148 -32.61 -29.85 -22.84
N THR A 149 -33.03 -28.93 -21.98
CA THR A 149 -34.35 -28.33 -22.05
C THR A 149 -34.24 -26.81 -22.03
N PRO A 150 -34.89 -26.11 -22.99
CA PRO A 150 -34.83 -24.66 -23.06
C PRO A 150 -35.89 -24.03 -22.16
N ARG A 151 -35.51 -22.94 -21.46
CA ARG A 151 -36.45 -22.18 -20.64
C ARG A 151 -36.77 -20.85 -21.29
N THR A 152 -38.02 -20.80 -21.69
CA THR A 152 -38.85 -19.71 -22.15
C THR A 152 -38.63 -18.33 -21.46
N GLU A 153 -38.55 -17.38 -22.35
CA GLU A 153 -38.78 -15.94 -22.22
C GLU A 153 -40.13 -15.62 -21.59
N LYS A 154 -40.19 -14.69 -20.64
CA LYS A 154 -41.39 -14.02 -20.22
C LYS A 154 -41.21 -12.51 -20.32
N THR A 155 -41.77 -11.98 -21.40
CA THR A 155 -42.12 -10.59 -21.64
C THR A 155 -43.27 -10.18 -20.67
N TYR A 156 -43.11 -9.04 -20.02
CA TYR A 156 -44.22 -8.30 -19.42
C TYR A 156 -44.26 -6.89 -20.01
N ALA A 157 -45.42 -6.61 -20.53
CA ALA A 157 -45.91 -5.31 -20.99
C ALA A 157 -46.10 -4.34 -19.82
#